data_ac1b680ed9ae1a2994dbe0e823af1ace
#
_entry.id   ac1b680ed9ae1a2994dbe0e823af1ace
#
_cell.length_a   1.000
_cell.length_b   1.000
_cell.length_c   1.000
_cell.angle_alpha   90.00
_cell.angle_beta   90.00
_cell.angle_gamma   90.00
#
_symmetry.space_group_name_H-M   'P 1'
#
loop_
_entity.id
_entity.type
_entity.pdbx_description
1 polymer ?
#
loop_
_entity_poly.entity_id
_entity_poly.type
_entity_poly.pdbx_seq_one_letter_code
_entity_poly.pdbx_strand_id
1 'polypeptide(L)' 'MSSVNLSKRIKELRNKYKITQDRLAKKADIPFSTLAKIEAGYTPNPSMETLIRIADAFGVGVDELLGRK' A
#
# COMPACT_ATOMS: atom_id res chain seq x y z
N MET A 1 -12.37 -11.60 -13.72
CA MET A 1 -11.67 -11.46 -12.93
C MET A 1 -11.48 -10.28 -12.29
N SER A 2 -11.41 -10.21 -11.30
CA SER A 2 -11.33 -9.01 -10.62
C SER A 2 -9.94 -8.57 -10.48
N SER A 3 -9.75 -7.34 -10.64
CA SER A 3 -8.46 -6.76 -10.34
C SER A 3 -8.45 -6.42 -8.87
N VAL A 4 -7.26 -6.44 -8.31
CA VAL A 4 -7.08 -6.05 -6.94
C VAL A 4 -7.20 -4.54 -6.85
N ASN A 5 -7.97 -4.05 -5.90
CA ASN A 5 -8.05 -2.62 -5.66
C ASN A 5 -7.03 -2.26 -4.60
N LEU A 6 -5.81 -2.03 -5.05
CA LEU A 6 -4.69 -1.74 -4.15
C LEU A 6 -4.94 -0.47 -3.34
N SER A 7 -5.49 0.55 -3.99
CA SER A 7 -5.82 1.81 -3.31
C SER A 7 -6.69 1.54 -2.08
N LYS A 8 -7.76 0.78 -2.27
CA LYS A 8 -8.68 0.46 -1.18
C LYS A 8 -8.00 -0.37 -0.11
N ARG A 9 -7.18 -1.35 -0.51
CA ARG A 9 -6.51 -2.22 0.45
C ARG A 9 -5.56 -1.44 1.35
N ILE A 10 -4.81 -0.51 0.75
CA ILE A 10 -3.88 0.28 1.55
C ILE A 10 -4.64 1.12 2.56
N LYS A 11 -5.75 1.73 2.14
CA LYS A 11 -6.56 2.54 3.06
C LYS A 11 -7.15 1.69 4.18
N GLU A 12 -7.61 0.50 3.86
CA GLU A 12 -8.15 -0.42 4.85
C GLU A 12 -7.09 -0.80 5.87
N LEU A 13 -5.88 -1.11 5.41
CA LEU A 13 -4.81 -1.49 6.32
C LEU A 13 -4.35 -0.30 7.17
N ARG A 14 -4.31 0.89 6.57
CA ARG A 14 -3.97 2.08 7.36
C ARG A 14 -4.97 2.30 8.48
N ASN A 15 -6.26 2.13 8.17
CA ASN A 15 -7.30 2.25 9.18
C ASN A 15 -7.15 1.19 10.26
N LYS A 16 -6.88 -0.04 9.83
CA LYS A 16 -6.74 -1.16 10.77
C LYS A 16 -5.60 -0.92 11.74
N TYR A 17 -4.46 -0.44 11.23
CA TYR A 17 -3.28 -0.25 12.06
C TYR A 17 -3.14 1.19 12.56
N LYS A 18 -4.11 2.05 12.24
CA LYS A 18 -4.15 3.44 12.72
C LYS A 18 -2.86 4.19 12.39
N ILE A 19 -2.45 4.08 11.12
CA ILE A 19 -1.24 4.74 10.65
C ILE A 19 -1.62 5.77 9.58
N THR A 20 -1.03 6.96 9.68
CA THR A 20 -1.31 8.01 8.69
C THR A 20 -0.57 7.72 7.40
N GLN A 21 -1.02 8.40 6.33
CA GLN A 21 -0.39 8.26 5.03
C GLN A 21 1.08 8.67 5.08
N ASP A 22 1.37 9.78 5.78
CA ASP A 22 2.74 10.27 5.89
C ASP A 22 3.62 9.26 6.63
N ARG A 23 3.12 8.71 7.72
CA ARG A 23 3.91 7.74 8.47
C ARG A 23 4.12 6.45 7.67
N LEU A 24 3.11 6.03 6.92
CA LEU A 24 3.27 4.85 6.09
C LEU A 24 4.36 5.07 5.04
N ALA A 25 4.35 6.23 4.38
CA ALA A 25 5.36 6.51 3.37
C ALA A 25 6.76 6.49 3.97
N LYS A 26 6.92 7.08 5.15
CA LYS A 26 8.22 7.07 5.83
C LYS A 26 8.64 5.66 6.21
N LYS A 27 7.71 4.89 6.74
CA LYS A 27 8.00 3.53 7.19
C LYS A 27 8.32 2.63 6.02
N ALA A 28 7.66 2.84 4.89
CA ALA A 28 7.91 2.06 3.68
C ALA A 28 9.12 2.56 2.90
N ASP A 29 9.66 3.71 3.30
CA ASP A 29 10.81 4.33 2.65
C ASP A 29 10.51 4.63 1.18
N ILE A 30 9.34 5.22 0.95
CA ILE A 30 8.93 5.68 -0.38
C ILE A 30 8.50 7.14 -0.26
N PRO A 31 8.59 7.89 -1.36
CA PRO A 31 8.14 9.28 -1.33
C PRO A 31 6.66 9.36 -1.00
N PHE A 32 6.29 10.39 -0.23
CA PHE A 32 4.89 10.61 0.09
C PHE A 32 4.05 10.74 -1.18
N SER A 33 4.58 11.45 -2.19
CA SER A 33 3.85 11.64 -3.44
C SER A 33 3.56 10.31 -4.13
N THR A 34 4.49 9.37 -4.05
CA THR A 34 4.30 8.05 -4.63
C THR A 34 3.13 7.34 -3.95
N LEU A 35 3.12 7.34 -2.62
CA LEU A 35 2.04 6.69 -1.89
C LEU A 35 0.71 7.39 -2.15
N ALA A 36 0.72 8.71 -2.19
CA ALA A 36 -0.50 9.47 -2.44
C ALA A 36 -1.10 9.11 -3.81
N LYS A 37 -0.26 8.97 -4.82
CA LYS A 37 -0.74 8.59 -6.15
C LYS A 37 -1.32 7.18 -6.16
N ILE A 38 -0.69 6.26 -5.45
CA ILE A 38 -1.20 4.89 -5.35
C ILE A 38 -2.56 4.90 -4.68
N GLU A 39 -2.70 5.61 -3.57
CA GLU A 39 -3.96 5.66 -2.83
C GLU A 39 -5.06 6.39 -3.59
N ALA A 40 -4.67 7.31 -4.46
CA ALA A 40 -5.64 8.02 -5.29
C ALA A 40 -6.05 7.24 -6.55
N GLY A 41 -5.39 6.11 -6.79
CA GLY A 41 -5.71 5.28 -7.94
C GLY A 41 -5.01 5.71 -9.22
N TYR A 42 -4.07 6.66 -9.14
CA TYR A 42 -3.34 7.11 -10.34
C TYR A 42 -2.23 6.16 -10.75
N THR A 43 -1.81 5.28 -9.85
CA THR A 43 -0.77 4.31 -10.14
C THR A 43 -1.31 2.94 -9.79
N PRO A 44 -2.07 2.32 -10.70
CA PRO A 44 -2.70 1.04 -10.39
C PRO A 44 -1.72 -0.12 -10.33
N ASN A 45 -0.56 0.01 -10.96
CA ASN A 45 0.43 -1.07 -11.00
C ASN A 45 1.79 -0.57 -10.53
N PRO A 46 1.96 -0.35 -9.22
CA PRO A 46 3.27 0.05 -8.72
C PRO A 46 4.26 -1.10 -8.89
N SER A 47 5.55 -0.79 -8.81
CA SER A 47 6.57 -1.81 -8.96
C SER A 47 6.48 -2.83 -7.82
N MET A 48 7.03 -4.01 -8.07
CA MET A 48 7.07 -5.04 -7.03
C MET A 48 7.86 -4.54 -5.82
N GLU A 49 8.93 -3.80 -6.06
CA GLU A 49 9.71 -3.25 -4.96
C GLU A 49 8.86 -2.34 -4.08
N THR A 50 8.05 -1.48 -4.69
CA THR A 50 7.17 -0.60 -3.94
C THR A 50 6.15 -1.41 -3.14
N LEU A 51 5.59 -2.45 -3.74
CA LEU A 51 4.64 -3.31 -3.03
C LEU A 51 5.28 -3.99 -1.84
N ILE A 52 6.50 -4.49 -2.01
CA ILE A 52 7.22 -5.15 -0.92
C ILE A 52 7.48 -4.16 0.21
N ARG A 53 7.89 -2.94 -0.11
CA ARG A 53 8.16 -1.94 0.91
C ARG A 53 6.90 -1.58 1.70
N ILE A 54 5.78 -1.44 1.01
CA ILE A 54 4.51 -1.14 1.68
C ILE A 54 4.08 -2.31 2.56
N ALA A 55 4.18 -3.53 2.03
CA ALA A 55 3.80 -4.72 2.79
C ALA A 55 4.67 -4.85 4.04
N ASP A 56 5.98 -4.64 3.89
CA ASP A 56 6.89 -4.71 5.04
C ASP A 56 6.55 -3.65 6.08
N ALA A 57 6.16 -2.45 5.62
CA ALA A 57 5.80 -1.38 6.55
C ALA A 57 4.58 -1.75 7.39
N PHE A 58 3.65 -2.50 6.82
CA PHE A 58 2.49 -3.00 7.56
C PHE A 58 2.80 -4.27 8.33
N GLY A 59 3.93 -4.93 8.05
CA GLY A 59 4.24 -6.21 8.69
C GLY A 59 3.43 -7.35 8.13
N VAL A 60 3.03 -7.27 6.86
CA VAL A 60 2.24 -8.31 6.21
C VAL A 60 2.94 -8.77 4.95
N GLY A 61 2.50 -9.89 4.41
CA GLY A 61 3.01 -10.35 3.12
C GLY A 61 2.37 -9.58 1.97
N VAL A 62 2.99 -9.65 0.80
CA VAL A 62 2.46 -8.98 -0.38
C VAL A 62 1.07 -9.54 -0.73
N ASP A 63 0.88 -10.85 -0.58
CA ASP A 63 -0.43 -11.44 -0.84
C ASP A 63 -1.51 -10.85 0.05
N GLU A 64 -1.19 -10.66 1.32
CA GLU A 64 -2.14 -10.06 2.25
C GLU A 64 -2.38 -8.60 1.90
N LEU A 65 -1.33 -7.88 1.51
CA LEU A 65 -1.49 -6.50 1.09
C LEU A 65 -2.46 -6.41 -0.09
N LEU A 66 -2.37 -7.35 -1.02
CA LEU A 66 -3.20 -7.34 -2.21
C LEU A 66 -4.58 -7.94 -1.96
N GLY A 67 -4.84 -8.44 -0.76
CA GLY A 67 -6.12 -9.05 -0.45
C GLY A 67 -6.28 -10.45 -1.02
N ARG A 68 -5.16 -11.10 -1.35
CA ARG A 68 -5.17 -12.46 -1.88
C ARG A 68 -4.73 -13.42 -0.78
N LYS A 69 -5.21 -14.59 -0.86
CA LYS A 69 -4.83 -15.60 0.14
C LYS A 69 -3.96 -16.65 -0.47
#